data_9ea57652791b27ef2eb46ded3fcf1c20
#
_entry.id   9ea57652791b27ef2eb46ded3fcf1c20
#
_cell.length_a   1.000
_cell.length_b   1.000
_cell.length_c   1.000
_cell.angle_alpha   90.00
_cell.angle_beta   90.00
_cell.angle_gamma   90.00
#
_symmetry.space_group_name_H-M   'P 1'
#
loop_
_entity.id
_entity.type
_entity.pdbx_description
1 polymer ?
#
loop_
_entity_poly.entity_id
_entity_poly.type
_entity_poly.pdbx_seq_one_letter_code
_entity_poly.pdbx_strand_id
1 'polypeptide(L)'
;GHIMPNRADAEVFFQDNFDVTELMTFIEKKNAEHPEYKTTIFHAIVFAVAKMVNERPKMNRFIQGRRTYERDEIIMSFMAKRRFADGADEAFMNIIPKEGDTLDSISHKIYGDVREARKSEHSTGGIDAVVDGFAKIPRLLLMLIVRIIRWLDFWGVNPKALTEGDANYSSVLLS
;
A
#
# COMPACT_ATOMS: atom_id res chain seq x y z
N GLY A 1 -7.32 20.08 -7.63
CA GLY A 1 -6.44 20.57 -6.56
C GLY A 1 -6.71 21.99 -6.06
N HIS A 2 -7.38 22.86 -6.86
CA HIS A 2 -7.68 24.22 -6.38
C HIS A 2 -9.00 24.33 -5.60
N ILE A 3 -9.98 23.50 -5.96
CA ILE A 3 -11.33 23.51 -5.36
C ILE A 3 -11.36 22.60 -4.13
N MET A 4 -10.64 21.50 -4.16
CA MET A 4 -10.57 20.50 -3.07
C MET A 4 -9.10 20.44 -2.60
N PRO A 5 -8.69 21.25 -1.64
CA PRO A 5 -7.28 21.34 -1.23
C PRO A 5 -6.84 20.18 -0.34
N ASN A 6 -7.77 19.54 0.38
CA ASN A 6 -7.46 18.42 1.25
C ASN A 6 -7.88 17.09 0.59
N ARG A 7 -7.17 16.01 0.94
CA ARG A 7 -7.49 14.66 0.45
C ARG A 7 -8.91 14.24 0.84
N ALA A 8 -9.30 14.49 2.06
CA ALA A 8 -10.63 14.14 2.57
C ALA A 8 -11.78 14.80 1.79
N ASP A 9 -11.56 15.99 1.22
CA ASP A 9 -12.58 16.68 0.43
C ASP A 9 -12.81 16.03 -0.95
N ALA A 10 -11.88 15.19 -1.39
CA ALA A 10 -11.88 14.54 -2.70
C ALA A 10 -12.20 13.03 -2.62
N GLU A 11 -12.53 12.51 -1.45
CA GLU A 11 -12.88 11.11 -1.27
C GLU A 11 -14.28 10.83 -1.83
N VAL A 12 -14.40 9.72 -2.57
CA VAL A 12 -15.66 9.23 -3.10
C VAL A 12 -15.84 7.80 -2.59
N PHE A 13 -16.93 7.57 -1.86
CA PHE A 13 -17.28 6.24 -1.38
C PHE A 13 -18.10 5.51 -2.44
N PHE A 14 -17.70 4.28 -2.72
CA PHE A 14 -18.40 3.39 -3.63
C PHE A 14 -18.54 2.01 -2.96
N GLN A 15 -19.71 1.43 -3.06
CA GLN A 15 -20.02 0.10 -2.54
C GLN A 15 -20.69 -0.71 -3.65
N ASP A 16 -20.21 -1.95 -3.83
CA ASP A 16 -20.80 -2.89 -4.75
C ASP A 16 -20.75 -4.32 -4.16
N ASN A 17 -21.61 -5.19 -4.65
CA ASN A 17 -21.69 -6.59 -4.23
C ASN A 17 -21.43 -7.49 -5.44
N PHE A 18 -20.47 -8.39 -5.29
CA PHE A 18 -20.11 -9.34 -6.34
C PHE A 18 -20.37 -10.78 -5.88
N ASP A 19 -20.98 -11.58 -6.76
CA ASP A 19 -21.04 -13.02 -6.56
C ASP A 19 -19.66 -13.62 -6.86
N VAL A 20 -19.06 -14.22 -5.83
CA VAL A 20 -17.73 -14.82 -5.90
C VAL A 20 -17.76 -16.36 -5.91
N THR A 21 -18.91 -16.97 -6.11
CA THR A 21 -19.11 -18.43 -6.04
C THR A 21 -18.20 -19.16 -7.03
N GLU A 22 -18.17 -18.73 -8.28
CA GLU A 22 -17.30 -19.32 -9.30
C GLU A 22 -15.81 -19.10 -8.99
N LEU A 23 -15.47 -17.91 -8.49
CA LEU A 23 -14.10 -17.59 -8.09
C LEU A 23 -13.63 -18.50 -6.93
N MET A 24 -14.48 -18.73 -5.95
CA MET A 24 -14.17 -19.63 -4.83
C MET A 24 -13.95 -21.07 -5.30
N THR A 25 -14.82 -21.58 -6.18
CA THR A 25 -14.67 -22.90 -6.79
C THR A 25 -13.34 -23.03 -7.56
N PHE A 26 -12.98 -21.99 -8.32
CA PHE A 26 -11.70 -21.93 -9.04
C PHE A 26 -10.50 -21.97 -8.07
N ILE A 27 -10.56 -21.18 -6.99
CA ILE A 27 -9.50 -21.12 -5.97
C ILE A 27 -9.34 -22.47 -5.26
N GLU A 28 -10.45 -23.12 -4.91
CA GLU A 28 -10.43 -24.45 -4.26
C GLU A 28 -9.78 -25.50 -5.16
N LYS A 29 -10.17 -25.54 -6.44
CA LYS A 29 -9.57 -26.44 -7.42
C LYS A 29 -8.09 -26.19 -7.58
N LYS A 30 -7.69 -24.92 -7.73
CA LYS A 30 -6.29 -24.51 -7.85
C LYS A 30 -5.47 -24.92 -6.63
N ASN A 31 -5.99 -24.74 -5.42
CA ASN A 31 -5.33 -25.11 -4.18
C ASN A 31 -5.22 -26.63 -3.98
N ALA A 32 -6.13 -27.40 -4.57
CA ALA A 32 -6.03 -28.87 -4.58
C ALA A 32 -4.90 -29.37 -5.49
N GLU A 33 -4.68 -28.67 -6.63
CA GLU A 33 -3.61 -28.99 -7.58
C GLU A 33 -2.22 -28.54 -7.07
N HIS A 34 -2.16 -27.43 -6.29
CA HIS A 34 -0.92 -26.80 -5.80
C HIS A 34 -0.99 -26.52 -4.29
N PRO A 35 -0.87 -27.54 -3.43
CA PRO A 35 -1.03 -27.39 -1.98
C PRO A 35 0.07 -26.58 -1.30
N GLU A 36 1.19 -26.34 -1.99
CA GLU A 36 2.35 -25.63 -1.44
C GLU A 36 2.09 -24.14 -1.20
N TYR A 37 1.24 -23.53 -2.03
CA TYR A 37 0.93 -22.10 -2.00
C TYR A 37 -0.58 -21.88 -2.12
N LYS A 38 -1.22 -21.71 -0.97
CA LYS A 38 -2.66 -21.48 -0.92
C LYS A 38 -3.01 -20.10 -1.47
N THR A 39 -3.58 -20.05 -2.66
CA THR A 39 -4.22 -18.85 -3.21
C THR A 39 -5.49 -18.56 -2.41
N THR A 40 -5.74 -17.32 -2.09
CA THR A 40 -6.95 -16.84 -1.39
C THR A 40 -7.69 -15.83 -2.24
N ILE A 41 -8.93 -15.51 -1.84
CA ILE A 41 -9.70 -14.44 -2.48
C ILE A 41 -8.96 -13.11 -2.46
N PHE A 42 -8.17 -12.83 -1.41
CA PHE A 42 -7.34 -11.64 -1.32
C PHE A 42 -6.34 -11.56 -2.48
N HIS A 43 -5.64 -12.65 -2.79
CA HIS A 43 -4.70 -12.70 -3.91
C HIS A 43 -5.39 -12.44 -5.25
N ALA A 44 -6.61 -12.96 -5.43
CA ALA A 44 -7.40 -12.73 -6.63
C ALA A 44 -7.83 -11.26 -6.76
N ILE A 45 -8.21 -10.62 -5.65
CA ILE A 45 -8.56 -9.19 -5.61
C ILE A 45 -7.32 -8.35 -5.96
N VAL A 46 -6.17 -8.62 -5.33
CA VAL A 46 -4.91 -7.92 -5.64
C VAL A 46 -4.57 -8.04 -7.12
N PHE A 47 -4.67 -9.25 -7.68
CA PHE A 47 -4.42 -9.48 -9.10
C PHE A 47 -5.39 -8.71 -10.00
N ALA A 48 -6.69 -8.75 -9.70
CA ALA A 48 -7.70 -8.06 -10.48
C ALA A 48 -7.50 -6.53 -10.46
N VAL A 49 -7.21 -5.97 -9.30
CA VAL A 49 -6.95 -4.53 -9.15
C VAL A 49 -5.65 -4.14 -9.86
N ALA A 50 -4.58 -4.92 -9.74
CA ALA A 50 -3.33 -4.69 -10.46
C ALA A 50 -3.55 -4.66 -11.97
N LYS A 51 -4.28 -5.65 -12.51
CA LYS A 51 -4.63 -5.72 -13.92
C LYS A 51 -5.45 -4.51 -14.35
N MET A 52 -6.46 -4.12 -13.58
CA MET A 52 -7.29 -2.95 -13.87
C MET A 52 -6.47 -1.66 -13.94
N VAL A 53 -5.53 -1.45 -13.01
CA VAL A 53 -4.68 -0.24 -13.00
C VAL A 53 -3.71 -0.25 -14.18
N ASN A 54 -3.16 -1.41 -14.55
CA ASN A 54 -2.32 -1.57 -15.75
C ASN A 54 -3.08 -1.21 -17.04
N GLU A 55 -4.33 -1.67 -17.17
CA GLU A 55 -5.17 -1.37 -18.34
C GLU A 55 -5.65 0.10 -18.36
N ARG A 56 -5.62 0.77 -17.21
CA ARG A 56 -6.10 2.15 -17.03
C ARG A 56 -5.07 3.02 -16.31
N PRO A 57 -3.94 3.39 -16.94
CA PRO A 57 -2.85 4.14 -16.28
C PRO A 57 -3.28 5.45 -15.64
N LYS A 58 -4.36 6.08 -16.17
CA LYS A 58 -4.91 7.30 -15.58
C LYS A 58 -5.39 7.14 -14.13
N MET A 59 -5.66 5.92 -13.68
CA MET A 59 -6.01 5.63 -12.29
C MET A 59 -4.79 5.66 -11.36
N ASN A 60 -3.57 5.50 -11.92
CA ASN A 60 -2.33 5.56 -11.16
C ASN A 60 -1.74 6.98 -11.10
N ARG A 61 -2.59 7.99 -10.96
CA ARG A 61 -2.21 9.39 -10.85
C ARG A 61 -2.38 9.92 -9.45
N PHE A 62 -1.54 10.87 -9.09
CA PHE A 62 -1.64 11.60 -7.83
C PHE A 62 -1.51 13.10 -8.05
N ILE A 63 -1.92 13.88 -7.07
CA ILE A 63 -1.84 15.34 -7.09
C ILE A 63 -0.82 15.78 -6.05
N GLN A 64 0.16 16.56 -6.49
CA GLN A 64 1.15 17.18 -5.62
C GLN A 64 1.41 18.60 -6.11
N GLY A 65 1.52 19.57 -5.20
CA GLY A 65 1.72 20.98 -5.57
C GLY A 65 0.64 21.52 -6.52
N ARG A 66 -0.60 20.99 -6.45
CA ARG A 66 -1.72 21.32 -7.35
C ARG A 66 -1.53 20.87 -8.80
N ARG A 67 -0.55 20.03 -9.06
CA ARG A 67 -0.29 19.41 -10.37
C ARG A 67 -0.60 17.93 -10.31
N THR A 68 -1.02 17.37 -11.43
CA THR A 68 -1.27 15.93 -11.58
C THR A 68 -0.01 15.26 -12.11
N TYR A 69 0.42 14.22 -11.43
CA TYR A 69 1.55 13.37 -11.80
C TYR A 69 1.05 11.96 -12.06
N GLU A 70 1.75 11.24 -12.91
CA GLU A 70 1.57 9.81 -13.16
C GLU A 70 2.68 9.05 -12.46
N ARG A 71 2.35 7.93 -11.82
CA ARG A 71 3.35 7.07 -11.18
C ARG A 71 3.96 6.14 -12.22
N ASP A 72 5.25 5.93 -12.12
CA ASP A 72 5.99 5.01 -13.00
C ASP A 72 5.71 3.55 -12.64
N GLU A 73 5.36 3.28 -11.38
CA GLU A 73 5.09 1.94 -10.86
C GLU A 73 3.74 1.89 -10.16
N ILE A 74 3.13 0.71 -10.15
CA ILE A 74 1.93 0.43 -9.36
C ILE A 74 2.40 -0.10 -8.01
N ILE A 75 2.12 0.64 -6.94
CA ILE A 75 2.42 0.22 -5.57
C ILE A 75 1.11 -0.11 -4.88
N MET A 76 0.93 -1.37 -4.53
CA MET A 76 -0.23 -1.85 -3.77
C MET A 76 0.20 -2.12 -2.34
N SER A 77 -0.40 -1.39 -1.41
CA SER A 77 -0.11 -1.54 0.02
C SER A 77 -1.23 -2.29 0.71
N PHE A 78 -0.88 -3.13 1.66
CA PHE A 78 -1.84 -3.80 2.54
C PHE A 78 -1.24 -3.97 3.93
N MET A 79 -2.12 -4.18 4.90
CA MET A 79 -1.71 -4.43 6.28
C MET A 79 -1.75 -5.93 6.58
N ALA A 80 -0.69 -6.45 7.16
CA ALA A 80 -0.64 -7.81 7.64
C ALA A 80 -0.21 -7.86 9.11
N LYS A 81 -0.89 -8.68 9.90
CA LYS A 81 -0.46 -8.96 11.28
C LYS A 81 0.82 -9.79 11.26
N ARG A 82 1.82 -9.35 12.01
CA ARG A 82 3.08 -10.08 12.17
C ARG A 82 2.89 -11.41 12.88
N ARG A 83 1.99 -11.46 13.86
CA ARG A 83 1.60 -12.68 14.62
C ARG A 83 0.09 -12.78 14.67
N PHE A 84 -0.41 -14.02 14.73
CA PHE A 84 -1.83 -14.27 15.00
C PHE A 84 -2.11 -14.17 16.51
N ALA A 85 -2.00 -12.96 17.06
CA ALA A 85 -2.29 -12.68 18.46
C ALA A 85 -3.03 -11.34 18.56
N ASP A 86 -3.87 -11.21 19.60
CA ASP A 86 -4.49 -9.94 19.91
C ASP A 86 -3.42 -8.96 20.41
N GLY A 87 -3.40 -7.76 19.82
CA GLY A 87 -2.38 -6.75 20.10
C GLY A 87 -1.04 -6.95 19.39
N ALA A 88 -0.96 -7.85 18.41
CA ALA A 88 0.23 -7.99 17.59
C ALA A 88 0.42 -6.78 16.67
N ASP A 89 1.67 -6.36 16.52
CA ASP A 89 2.04 -5.28 15.62
C ASP A 89 1.63 -5.59 14.18
N GLU A 90 1.08 -4.60 13.52
CA GLU A 90 0.74 -4.65 12.10
C GLU A 90 1.90 -4.12 11.28
N ALA A 91 2.20 -4.78 10.18
CA ALA A 91 3.21 -4.33 9.23
C ALA A 91 2.54 -3.90 7.93
N PHE A 92 2.91 -2.74 7.44
CA PHE A 92 2.62 -2.34 6.07
C PHE A 92 3.50 -3.10 5.11
N MET A 93 2.89 -3.61 4.07
CA MET A 93 3.56 -4.37 3.02
C MET A 93 3.22 -3.74 1.68
N ASN A 94 4.23 -3.61 0.84
CA ASN A 94 4.10 -3.03 -0.49
C ASN A 94 4.44 -4.08 -1.54
N ILE A 95 3.52 -4.31 -2.46
CA ILE A 95 3.74 -5.15 -3.63
C ILE A 95 3.81 -4.25 -4.85
N ILE A 96 4.75 -4.54 -5.73
CA ILE A 96 4.87 -3.90 -7.03
C ILE A 96 4.52 -4.93 -8.11
N PRO A 97 3.24 -4.98 -8.55
CA PRO A 97 2.83 -5.81 -9.67
C PRO A 97 3.48 -5.30 -10.96
N LYS A 98 3.93 -6.22 -11.80
CA LYS A 98 4.49 -5.90 -13.12
C LYS A 98 3.50 -6.26 -14.20
N GLU A 99 3.64 -5.61 -15.35
CA GLU A 99 2.89 -6.00 -16.54
C GLU A 99 3.22 -7.45 -16.92
N GLY A 100 2.19 -8.26 -17.13
CA GLY A 100 2.34 -9.69 -17.41
C GLY A 100 2.40 -10.60 -16.17
N ASP A 101 2.34 -10.07 -14.95
CA ASP A 101 2.21 -10.90 -13.76
C ASP A 101 0.94 -11.75 -13.82
N THR A 102 1.06 -13.00 -13.40
CA THR A 102 -0.05 -13.94 -13.25
C THR A 102 -0.54 -13.96 -11.79
N LEU A 103 -1.71 -14.58 -11.56
CA LEU A 103 -2.20 -14.80 -10.20
C LEU A 103 -1.19 -15.56 -9.34
N ASP A 104 -0.45 -16.52 -9.92
CA ASP A 104 0.58 -17.27 -9.21
C ASP A 104 1.76 -16.40 -8.85
N SER A 105 2.25 -15.61 -9.81
CA SER A 105 3.35 -14.67 -9.58
C SER A 105 3.03 -13.70 -8.44
N ILE A 106 1.84 -13.13 -8.43
CA ILE A 106 1.39 -12.22 -7.35
C ILE A 106 1.24 -12.96 -6.04
N SER A 107 0.68 -14.17 -6.03
CA SER A 107 0.54 -14.99 -4.82
C SER A 107 1.92 -15.29 -4.22
N HIS A 108 2.91 -15.64 -5.04
CA HIS A 108 4.28 -15.88 -4.60
C HIS A 108 4.94 -14.63 -4.01
N LYS A 109 4.75 -13.46 -4.63
CA LYS A 109 5.25 -12.19 -4.09
C LYS A 109 4.66 -11.92 -2.71
N ILE A 110 3.33 -12.01 -2.56
CA ILE A 110 2.64 -11.80 -1.29
C ILE A 110 3.17 -12.76 -0.21
N TYR A 111 3.30 -14.04 -0.52
CA TYR A 111 3.84 -15.02 0.44
C TYR A 111 5.28 -14.73 0.83
N GLY A 112 6.12 -14.35 -0.12
CA GLY A 112 7.52 -13.98 0.12
C GLY A 112 7.61 -12.83 1.11
N ASP A 113 6.91 -11.74 0.83
CA ASP A 113 6.93 -10.52 1.63
C ASP A 113 6.33 -10.75 3.02
N VAL A 114 5.19 -11.47 3.12
CA VAL A 114 4.60 -11.82 4.42
C VAL A 114 5.54 -12.69 5.26
N ARG A 115 6.23 -13.64 4.63
CA ARG A 115 7.18 -14.50 5.32
C ARG A 115 8.40 -13.74 5.81
N GLU A 116 8.88 -12.79 5.02
CA GLU A 116 10.01 -11.93 5.38
C GLU A 116 9.65 -10.98 6.52
N ALA A 117 8.50 -10.33 6.45
CA ALA A 117 7.99 -9.46 7.51
C ALA A 117 7.75 -10.19 8.83
N ARG A 118 7.38 -11.47 8.79
CA ARG A 118 7.23 -12.30 10.01
C ARG A 118 8.56 -12.76 10.59
N LYS A 119 9.63 -12.85 9.79
CA LYS A 119 10.97 -13.22 10.25
C LYS A 119 11.70 -12.03 10.87
N SER A 120 11.46 -10.83 10.38
CA SER A 120 12.08 -9.61 10.89
C SER A 120 11.37 -9.17 12.17
N GLU A 121 11.81 -9.66 13.33
CA GLU A 121 11.25 -9.31 14.65
C GLU A 121 11.44 -7.82 15.01
N HIS A 122 12.29 -7.09 14.33
CA HIS A 122 12.70 -5.72 14.68
C HIS A 122 12.65 -4.69 13.54
N SER A 123 12.00 -5.00 12.44
CA SER A 123 11.78 -3.97 11.43
C SER A 123 10.52 -3.15 11.77
N THR A 124 10.57 -2.48 12.87
CA THR A 124 9.80 -1.25 13.08
C THR A 124 10.28 -0.31 11.99
N GLY A 125 9.44 -0.04 11.00
CA GLY A 125 9.84 0.76 9.86
C GLY A 125 10.47 2.07 10.31
N GLY A 126 11.31 2.67 9.50
CA GLY A 126 11.99 3.92 9.81
C GLY A 126 11.11 5.03 10.35
N ILE A 127 9.78 4.87 10.25
CA ILE A 127 8.76 5.76 10.80
C ILE A 127 8.79 5.79 12.33
N ASP A 128 8.93 4.66 13.01
CA ASP A 128 8.93 4.65 14.50
C ASP A 128 10.21 5.28 15.05
N ALA A 129 11.34 5.04 14.43
CA ALA A 129 12.59 5.72 14.80
C ALA A 129 12.51 7.23 14.56
N VAL A 130 11.81 7.64 13.51
CA VAL A 130 11.54 9.05 13.21
C VAL A 130 10.55 9.65 14.22
N VAL A 131 9.49 8.93 14.59
CA VAL A 131 8.50 9.34 15.60
C VAL A 131 9.15 9.47 16.96
N ASP A 132 9.98 8.52 17.39
CA ASP A 132 10.74 8.59 18.64
C ASP A 132 11.74 9.76 18.66
N GLY A 133 12.35 10.06 17.52
CA GLY A 133 13.17 11.25 17.33
C GLY A 133 12.36 12.54 17.49
N PHE A 134 11.17 12.59 16.90
CA PHE A 134 10.27 13.76 17.00
C PHE A 134 9.72 13.97 18.42
N ALA A 135 9.52 12.91 19.21
CA ALA A 135 9.05 13.02 20.59
C ALA A 135 10.00 13.81 21.51
N LYS A 136 11.28 13.91 21.16
CA LYS A 136 12.32 14.65 21.91
C LYS A 136 12.46 16.11 21.49
N ILE A 137 11.77 16.52 20.42
CA ILE A 137 11.90 17.87 19.84
C ILE A 137 10.89 18.81 20.49
N PRO A 138 11.29 20.03 20.91
CA PRO A 138 10.36 21.04 21.41
C PRO A 138 9.24 21.33 20.40
N ARG A 139 8.01 21.46 20.89
CA ARG A 139 6.80 21.62 20.05
C ARG A 139 6.92 22.71 18.98
N LEU A 140 7.55 23.85 19.31
CA LEU A 140 7.72 24.96 18.36
C LEU A 140 8.63 24.57 17.19
N LEU A 141 9.71 23.85 17.48
CA LEU A 141 10.64 23.37 16.47
C LEU A 141 9.99 22.28 15.61
N LEU A 142 9.21 21.39 16.22
CA LEU A 142 8.44 20.37 15.50
C LEU A 142 7.45 21.01 14.51
N MET A 143 6.71 22.05 14.94
CA MET A 143 5.80 22.77 14.06
C MET A 143 6.53 23.43 12.87
N LEU A 144 7.72 23.97 13.11
CA LEU A 144 8.54 24.55 12.06
C LEU A 144 9.00 23.48 11.05
N ILE A 145 9.48 22.34 11.55
CA ILE A 145 9.91 21.20 10.72
C ILE A 145 8.75 20.70 9.85
N VAL A 146 7.57 20.47 10.44
CA VAL A 146 6.38 20.01 9.71
C VAL A 146 5.96 21.06 8.65
N ARG A 147 6.09 22.35 8.96
CA ARG A 147 5.78 23.42 8.00
C ARG A 147 6.75 23.42 6.82
N ILE A 148 8.04 23.19 7.08
CA ILE A 148 9.07 23.07 6.04
C ILE A 148 8.83 21.82 5.19
N ILE A 149 8.53 20.67 5.81
CA ILE A 149 8.24 19.43 5.08
C ILE A 149 7.02 19.63 4.16
N ARG A 150 5.93 20.24 4.67
CA ARG A 150 4.76 20.55 3.85
C ARG A 150 5.06 21.51 2.70
N TRP A 151 5.95 22.45 2.93
CA TRP A 151 6.39 23.37 1.88
C TRP A 151 7.22 22.66 0.81
N LEU A 152 8.15 21.78 1.21
CA LEU A 152 8.93 20.94 0.31
C LEU A 152 8.02 19.96 -0.47
N ASP A 153 7.04 19.35 0.22
CA ASP A 153 6.04 18.47 -0.41
C ASP A 153 5.26 19.23 -1.50
N PHE A 154 4.86 20.46 -1.23
CA PHE A 154 4.18 21.28 -2.23
C PHE A 154 5.03 21.49 -3.50
N TRP A 155 6.34 21.62 -3.37
CA TRP A 155 7.27 21.78 -4.49
C TRP A 155 7.73 20.47 -5.12
N GLY A 156 7.29 19.33 -4.59
CA GLY A 156 7.66 18.00 -5.10
C GLY A 156 9.07 17.53 -4.68
N VAL A 157 9.65 18.18 -3.69
CA VAL A 157 10.97 17.84 -3.14
C VAL A 157 10.79 17.04 -1.86
N ASN A 158 10.36 15.78 -1.98
CA ASN A 158 10.24 14.91 -0.83
C ASN A 158 11.47 14.03 -0.65
N PRO A 159 12.05 13.99 0.57
CA PRO A 159 13.07 12.99 0.88
C PRO A 159 12.47 11.58 0.75
N LYS A 160 13.10 10.73 -0.07
CA LYS A 160 12.65 9.33 -0.27
C LYS A 160 12.45 8.59 1.05
N ALA A 161 13.28 8.87 2.05
CA ALA A 161 13.19 8.27 3.38
C ALA A 161 11.87 8.55 4.11
N LEU A 162 11.12 9.60 3.75
CA LEU A 162 9.81 9.92 4.32
C LEU A 162 8.65 9.34 3.50
N THR A 163 8.92 8.91 2.27
CA THR A 163 7.91 8.40 1.34
C THR A 163 7.98 6.88 1.19
N GLU A 164 9.16 6.30 1.36
CA GLU A 164 9.35 4.85 1.32
C GLU A 164 8.68 4.20 2.53
N GLY A 165 7.68 3.35 2.28
CA GLY A 165 6.92 2.65 3.32
C GLY A 165 5.68 3.37 3.83
N ASP A 166 5.39 4.58 3.41
CA ASP A 166 4.13 5.26 3.74
C ASP A 166 3.01 4.80 2.79
N ALA A 167 1.98 4.16 3.38
CA ALA A 167 0.79 3.71 2.64
C ALA A 167 0.06 4.84 1.88
N ASN A 168 0.23 6.10 2.30
CA ASN A 168 -0.37 7.25 1.62
C ASN A 168 0.23 7.50 0.23
N TYR A 169 1.43 7.00 -0.02
CA TYR A 169 2.10 7.09 -1.32
C TYR A 169 1.82 5.89 -2.23
N SER A 170 1.08 4.89 -1.77
CA SER A 170 0.67 3.76 -2.60
C SER A 170 -0.36 4.17 -3.67
N SER A 171 -0.43 3.37 -4.74
CA SER A 171 -1.45 3.51 -5.77
C SER A 171 -2.80 3.02 -5.26
N VAL A 172 -2.77 1.92 -4.51
CA VAL A 172 -3.95 1.28 -3.92
C VAL A 172 -3.59 0.80 -2.52
N LEU A 173 -4.46 1.10 -1.57
CA LEU A 173 -4.40 0.57 -0.21
C LEU A 173 -5.54 -0.44 -0.02
N LEU A 174 -5.20 -1.65 0.35
CA LEU A 174 -6.14 -2.73 0.65
C LEU A 174 -6.15 -2.97 2.17
N SER A 175 -7.31 -2.86 2.79
CA SER A 175 -7.49 -3.03 4.23
C SER A 175 -8.62 -3.99 4.56
#